data_460cfee5ed71e89bc06626536badd643
#
_entry.id   460cfee5ed71e89bc06626536badd643
#
_cell.length_a   1.000
_cell.length_b   1.000
_cell.length_c   1.000
_cell.angle_alpha   90.00
_cell.angle_beta   90.00
_cell.angle_gamma   90.00
#
_symmetry.space_group_name_H-M   'P 1'
#
loop_
_entity.id
_entity.type
_entity.pdbx_description
1 polymer ?
#
loop_
_entity_poly.entity_id
_entity_poly.type
_entity_poly.pdbx_seq_one_letter_code
_entity_poly.pdbx_strand_id
1 'polypeptide(L)'
;SFILAMLTLPQLWWVIVALVIAVILISMLSFSQMGKHFMIIQNLIDKINGIAKENLLGIRVVKSFVQEKNQLSRFTKVSEELTTHNLIVGSLFAVMIPAFMLVANLAVVGSIFFVSNLVKDDPTLIGGVASFMNYLMQIMMAIIIGGMMMMMTSRAAVSIKRIKEVMETEPDVIYKKVPEQELIGDRKSVV
;
A
#
# COMPACT_ATOMS: atom_id res chain seq x y z
N SER A 1 11.47 18.78 -7.64
CA SER A 1 12.43 18.79 -6.49
C SER A 1 13.79 18.23 -6.88
N PHE A 2 13.87 17.01 -7.48
CA PHE A 2 15.14 16.37 -7.85
C PHE A 2 15.98 17.22 -8.81
N ILE A 3 15.41 17.68 -9.92
CA ILE A 3 16.06 18.56 -10.91
C ILE A 3 16.51 19.88 -10.26
N LEU A 4 15.65 20.49 -9.44
CA LEU A 4 15.96 21.74 -8.75
C LEU A 4 17.11 21.56 -7.74
N ALA A 5 17.15 20.46 -7.02
CA ALA A 5 18.26 20.15 -6.11
C ALA A 5 19.61 20.02 -6.85
N MET A 6 19.59 19.38 -8.03
CA MET A 6 20.79 19.28 -8.89
C MET A 6 21.25 20.63 -9.45
N LEU A 7 20.31 21.52 -9.76
CA LEU A 7 20.63 22.86 -10.27
C LEU A 7 21.16 23.79 -9.20
N THR A 8 20.68 23.64 -7.96
CA THR A 8 21.07 24.50 -6.82
C THR A 8 22.50 24.23 -6.36
N LEU A 9 22.87 22.95 -6.21
CA LEU A 9 24.22 22.54 -5.80
C LEU A 9 24.64 21.29 -6.62
N PRO A 10 25.17 21.49 -7.83
CA PRO A 10 25.55 20.38 -8.70
C PRO A 10 26.59 19.45 -8.08
N GLN A 11 27.42 19.96 -7.16
CA GLN A 11 28.48 19.19 -6.50
C GLN A 11 27.95 18.14 -5.52
N LEU A 12 26.68 18.25 -5.08
CA LEU A 12 26.04 17.37 -4.10
C LEU A 12 25.11 16.30 -4.73
N TRP A 13 25.14 16.11 -6.05
CA TRP A 13 24.30 15.16 -6.74
C TRP A 13 24.41 13.72 -6.16
N TRP A 14 25.59 13.34 -5.72
CA TRP A 14 25.87 12.03 -5.14
C TRP A 14 25.13 11.82 -3.80
N VAL A 15 24.90 12.89 -3.00
CA VAL A 15 24.13 12.81 -1.75
C VAL A 15 22.68 12.45 -2.05
N ILE A 16 22.09 13.03 -3.10
CA ILE A 16 20.73 12.74 -3.52
C ILE A 16 20.63 11.29 -3.98
N VAL A 17 21.59 10.83 -4.79
CA VAL A 17 21.63 9.44 -5.27
C VAL A 17 21.79 8.47 -4.11
N ALA A 18 22.71 8.75 -3.18
CA ALA A 18 22.92 7.93 -1.99
C ALA A 18 21.65 7.86 -1.10
N LEU A 19 20.96 8.99 -0.89
CA LEU A 19 19.70 9.04 -0.16
C LEU A 19 18.64 8.18 -0.84
N VAL A 20 18.44 8.33 -2.14
CA VAL A 20 17.43 7.58 -2.89
C VAL A 20 17.73 6.07 -2.84
N ILE A 21 18.97 5.67 -3.04
CA ILE A 21 19.40 4.26 -2.95
C ILE A 21 19.15 3.72 -1.54
N ALA A 22 19.54 4.45 -0.49
CA ALA A 22 19.34 4.02 0.89
C ALA A 22 17.85 3.84 1.23
N VAL A 23 16.99 4.77 0.81
CA VAL A 23 15.55 4.67 1.03
C VAL A 23 14.94 3.49 0.27
N ILE A 24 15.36 3.26 -0.99
CA ILE A 24 14.92 2.11 -1.79
C ILE A 24 15.33 0.80 -1.11
N LEU A 25 16.58 0.69 -0.64
CA LEU A 25 17.07 -0.51 0.03
C LEU A 25 16.31 -0.81 1.32
N ILE A 26 16.09 0.20 2.18
CA ILE A 26 15.29 0.06 3.40
C ILE A 26 13.88 -0.38 3.05
N SER A 27 13.26 0.25 2.05
CA SER A 27 11.92 -0.09 1.60
C SER A 27 11.84 -1.52 1.09
N MET A 28 12.78 -1.93 0.24
CA MET A 28 12.81 -3.28 -0.36
C MET A 28 12.97 -4.36 0.71
N LEU A 29 13.87 -4.17 1.68
CA LEU A 29 14.07 -5.08 2.79
C LEU A 29 12.81 -5.19 3.66
N SER A 30 12.22 -4.05 4.03
CA SER A 30 11.01 -4.00 4.86
C SER A 30 9.82 -4.64 4.16
N PHE A 31 9.52 -4.27 2.92
CA PHE A 31 8.38 -4.81 2.18
C PHE A 31 8.53 -6.30 1.85
N SER A 32 9.75 -6.78 1.60
CA SER A 32 10.00 -8.21 1.39
C SER A 32 9.64 -9.05 2.62
N GLN A 33 9.99 -8.56 3.81
CA GLN A 33 9.64 -9.22 5.08
C GLN A 33 8.12 -9.13 5.33
N MET A 34 7.54 -7.94 5.18
CA MET A 34 6.12 -7.71 5.41
C MET A 34 5.23 -8.54 4.50
N GLY A 35 5.61 -8.72 3.21
CA GLY A 35 4.83 -9.49 2.25
C GLY A 35 4.55 -10.92 2.70
N LYS A 36 5.52 -11.57 3.36
CA LYS A 36 5.36 -12.93 3.92
C LYS A 36 4.30 -12.96 5.02
N HIS A 37 4.36 -11.99 5.93
CA HIS A 37 3.41 -11.90 7.04
C HIS A 37 2.01 -11.50 6.58
N PHE A 38 1.88 -10.64 5.58
CA PHE A 38 0.58 -10.28 5.00
C PHE A 38 -0.17 -11.48 4.41
N MET A 39 0.54 -12.39 3.76
CA MET A 39 -0.07 -13.61 3.22
C MET A 39 -0.58 -14.53 4.34
N ILE A 40 0.19 -14.66 5.44
CA ILE A 40 -0.22 -15.43 6.60
C ILE A 40 -1.42 -14.79 7.29
N ILE A 41 -1.40 -13.46 7.47
CA ILE A 41 -2.50 -12.67 8.04
C ILE A 41 -3.79 -12.92 7.26
N GLN A 42 -3.73 -12.88 5.92
CA GLN A 42 -4.91 -13.11 5.08
C GLN A 42 -5.48 -14.51 5.29
N ASN A 43 -4.63 -15.54 5.32
CA ASN A 43 -5.05 -16.91 5.59
C ASN A 43 -5.65 -17.09 6.99
N LEU A 44 -5.14 -16.37 7.99
CA LEU A 44 -5.65 -16.42 9.36
C LEU A 44 -7.01 -15.72 9.47
N ILE A 45 -7.19 -14.61 8.76
CA ILE A 45 -8.50 -13.92 8.66
C ILE A 45 -9.54 -14.86 8.04
N ASP A 46 -9.20 -15.58 6.99
CA ASP A 46 -10.12 -16.54 6.35
C ASP A 46 -10.46 -17.69 7.31
N LYS A 47 -9.50 -18.20 8.07
CA LYS A 47 -9.74 -19.20 9.12
C LYS A 47 -10.67 -18.69 10.22
N ILE A 48 -10.45 -17.46 10.71
CA ILE A 48 -11.31 -16.83 11.74
C ILE A 48 -12.73 -16.70 11.22
N ASN A 49 -12.90 -16.20 10.00
CA ASN A 49 -14.21 -16.07 9.36
C ASN A 49 -14.89 -17.44 9.19
N GLY A 50 -14.12 -18.48 8.83
CA GLY A 50 -14.60 -19.86 8.73
C GLY A 50 -15.11 -20.38 10.09
N ILE A 51 -14.33 -20.24 11.16
CA ILE A 51 -14.71 -20.65 12.52
C ILE A 51 -15.95 -19.88 12.99
N ALA A 52 -16.00 -18.57 12.76
CA ALA A 52 -17.15 -17.75 13.14
C ALA A 52 -18.43 -18.20 12.40
N LYS A 53 -18.33 -18.42 11.08
CA LYS A 53 -19.46 -18.92 10.28
C LYS A 53 -19.92 -20.31 10.72
N GLU A 54 -18.98 -21.22 10.96
CA GLU A 54 -19.27 -22.57 11.48
C GLU A 54 -20.01 -22.53 12.82
N ASN A 55 -19.54 -21.66 13.74
CA ASN A 55 -20.15 -21.46 15.05
C ASN A 55 -21.56 -20.87 14.96
N LEU A 56 -21.78 -19.88 14.08
CA LEU A 56 -23.09 -19.26 13.89
C LEU A 56 -24.11 -20.24 13.29
N LEU A 57 -23.70 -21.02 12.30
CA LEU A 57 -24.57 -22.02 11.68
C LEU A 57 -24.84 -23.22 12.61
N GLY A 58 -23.84 -23.63 13.40
CA GLY A 58 -23.90 -24.77 14.31
C GLY A 58 -24.27 -24.42 15.75
N ILE A 59 -24.72 -23.20 16.08
CA ILE A 59 -24.89 -22.73 17.44
C ILE A 59 -25.75 -23.63 18.31
N ARG A 60 -26.82 -24.23 17.75
CA ARG A 60 -27.69 -25.16 18.47
C ARG A 60 -26.92 -26.44 18.87
N VAL A 61 -26.08 -26.95 18.00
CA VAL A 61 -25.28 -28.15 18.24
C VAL A 61 -24.20 -27.84 19.30
N VAL A 62 -23.48 -26.73 19.15
CA VAL A 62 -22.48 -26.27 20.12
C VAL A 62 -23.08 -26.15 21.53
N LYS A 63 -24.27 -25.56 21.61
CA LYS A 63 -25.03 -25.42 22.87
C LYS A 63 -25.48 -26.76 23.44
N SER A 64 -26.04 -27.66 22.62
CA SER A 64 -26.53 -28.98 23.04
C SER A 64 -25.43 -29.86 23.64
N PHE A 65 -24.20 -29.75 23.07
CA PHE A 65 -23.07 -30.54 23.50
C PHE A 65 -22.11 -29.80 24.44
N VAL A 66 -22.46 -28.59 24.89
CA VAL A 66 -21.66 -27.75 25.83
C VAL A 66 -20.21 -27.54 25.32
N GLN A 67 -20.07 -27.30 24.01
CA GLN A 67 -18.74 -27.18 23.36
C GLN A 67 -18.26 -25.73 23.24
N GLU A 68 -18.88 -24.78 23.93
CA GLU A 68 -18.55 -23.35 23.85
C GLU A 68 -17.08 -23.07 24.18
N LYS A 69 -16.56 -23.73 25.25
CA LYS A 69 -15.17 -23.55 25.67
C LYS A 69 -14.18 -24.04 24.62
N ASN A 70 -14.49 -25.14 23.97
CA ASN A 70 -13.64 -25.71 22.93
C ASN A 70 -13.61 -24.81 21.69
N GLN A 71 -14.78 -24.31 21.25
CA GLN A 71 -14.90 -23.39 20.14
C GLN A 71 -14.21 -22.04 20.44
N LEU A 72 -14.36 -21.52 21.66
CA LEU A 72 -13.68 -20.31 22.09
C LEU A 72 -12.16 -20.51 22.07
N SER A 73 -11.66 -21.61 22.60
CA SER A 73 -10.22 -21.91 22.59
C SER A 73 -9.67 -22.01 21.18
N ARG A 74 -10.39 -22.65 20.26
CA ARG A 74 -10.02 -22.72 18.83
C ARG A 74 -9.98 -21.35 18.18
N PHE A 75 -10.96 -20.49 18.45
CA PHE A 75 -11.01 -19.12 17.95
C PHE A 75 -9.86 -18.28 18.52
N THR A 76 -9.66 -18.33 19.85
CA THR A 76 -8.60 -17.57 20.55
C THR A 76 -7.23 -17.91 20.00
N LYS A 77 -6.93 -19.20 19.80
CA LYS A 77 -5.63 -19.64 19.26
C LYS A 77 -5.31 -19.02 17.91
N VAL A 78 -6.29 -19.02 16.98
CA VAL A 78 -6.09 -18.43 15.65
C VAL A 78 -6.03 -16.90 15.72
N SER A 79 -6.78 -16.29 16.65
CA SER A 79 -6.75 -14.83 16.88
C SER A 79 -5.42 -14.37 17.49
N GLU A 80 -4.83 -15.14 18.39
CA GLU A 80 -3.50 -14.85 18.96
C GLU A 80 -2.40 -14.95 17.90
N GLU A 81 -2.47 -15.96 17.02
CA GLU A 81 -1.55 -16.10 15.89
C GLU A 81 -1.69 -14.91 14.93
N LEU A 82 -2.91 -14.49 14.61
CA LEU A 82 -3.18 -13.30 13.82
C LEU A 82 -2.59 -12.03 14.46
N THR A 83 -2.79 -11.88 15.78
CA THR A 83 -2.26 -10.74 16.53
C THR A 83 -0.74 -10.70 16.48
N THR A 84 -0.08 -11.84 16.63
CA THR A 84 1.39 -11.97 16.56
C THR A 84 1.92 -11.49 15.21
N HIS A 85 1.33 -11.94 14.11
CA HIS A 85 1.75 -11.51 12.77
C HIS A 85 1.45 -10.03 12.51
N ASN A 86 0.33 -9.51 13.02
CA ASN A 86 0.03 -8.06 12.93
C ASN A 86 1.03 -7.22 13.72
N LEU A 87 1.44 -7.67 14.91
CA LEU A 87 2.46 -6.99 15.71
C LEU A 87 3.84 -6.98 15.00
N ILE A 88 4.22 -8.06 14.33
CA ILE A 88 5.45 -8.10 13.54
C ILE A 88 5.39 -7.08 12.40
N VAL A 89 4.30 -7.03 11.65
CA VAL A 89 4.11 -6.05 10.58
C VAL A 89 4.12 -4.62 11.14
N GLY A 90 3.42 -4.39 12.26
CA GLY A 90 3.40 -3.10 12.96
C GLY A 90 4.78 -2.66 13.41
N SER A 91 5.59 -3.57 13.96
CA SER A 91 6.95 -3.27 14.41
C SER A 91 7.89 -2.95 13.23
N LEU A 92 7.74 -3.62 12.10
CA LEU A 92 8.49 -3.29 10.88
C LEU A 92 8.17 -1.87 10.38
N PHE A 93 6.89 -1.48 10.37
CA PHE A 93 6.50 -0.10 10.07
C PHE A 93 7.05 0.91 11.08
N ALA A 94 6.99 0.57 12.38
CA ALA A 94 7.49 1.44 13.44
C ALA A 94 9.00 1.72 13.33
N VAL A 95 9.78 0.77 12.85
CA VAL A 95 11.23 0.93 12.62
C VAL A 95 11.52 1.65 11.30
N MET A 96 10.70 1.45 10.29
CA MET A 96 10.93 2.00 8.95
C MET A 96 10.92 3.53 8.93
N ILE A 97 9.99 4.17 9.67
CA ILE A 97 9.87 5.64 9.70
C ILE A 97 11.11 6.30 10.34
N PRO A 98 11.57 5.88 11.54
CA PRO A 98 12.82 6.39 12.11
C PRO A 98 14.04 6.11 11.24
N ALA A 99 14.10 4.96 10.57
CA ALA A 99 15.19 4.64 9.64
C ALA A 99 15.24 5.63 8.46
N PHE A 100 14.11 5.99 7.88
CA PHE A 100 14.04 7.02 6.84
C PHE A 100 14.48 8.39 7.36
N MET A 101 14.03 8.77 8.57
CA MET A 101 14.45 10.03 9.20
C MET A 101 15.96 10.05 9.47
N LEU A 102 16.53 8.93 9.91
CA LEU A 102 17.96 8.82 10.15
C LEU A 102 18.75 9.02 8.84
N VAL A 103 18.37 8.38 7.76
CA VAL A 103 19.01 8.54 6.44
C VAL A 103 18.91 9.97 5.96
N ALA A 104 17.74 10.62 6.11
CA ALA A 104 17.56 12.01 5.71
C ALA A 104 18.45 12.96 6.52
N ASN A 105 18.50 12.78 7.85
CA ASN A 105 19.34 13.60 8.71
C ASN A 105 20.83 13.39 8.42
N LEU A 106 21.27 12.15 8.16
CA LEU A 106 22.64 11.88 7.75
C LEU A 106 22.99 12.56 6.42
N ALA A 107 22.06 12.55 5.45
CA ALA A 107 22.24 13.25 4.20
C ALA A 107 22.36 14.75 4.39
N VAL A 108 21.56 15.35 5.28
CA VAL A 108 21.64 16.78 5.64
C VAL A 108 22.97 17.10 6.29
N VAL A 109 23.37 16.37 7.32
CA VAL A 109 24.64 16.58 8.03
C VAL A 109 25.84 16.40 7.10
N GLY A 110 25.81 15.35 6.27
CA GLY A 110 26.84 15.11 5.25
C GLY A 110 26.95 16.24 4.23
N SER A 111 25.80 16.79 3.81
CA SER A 111 25.74 17.95 2.90
C SER A 111 26.38 19.18 3.52
N ILE A 112 26.03 19.49 4.80
CA ILE A 112 26.61 20.65 5.53
C ILE A 112 28.12 20.49 5.65
N PHE A 113 28.59 19.31 6.07
CA PHE A 113 30.01 19.03 6.24
C PHE A 113 30.78 19.22 4.94
N PHE A 114 30.26 18.71 3.83
CA PHE A 114 30.90 18.82 2.52
C PHE A 114 30.92 20.27 2.02
N VAL A 115 29.78 20.98 2.14
CA VAL A 115 29.67 22.39 1.70
C VAL A 115 30.48 23.31 2.60
N SER A 116 30.65 23.04 3.89
CA SER A 116 31.49 23.82 4.80
C SER A 116 32.94 23.97 4.31
N ASN A 117 33.44 22.98 3.62
CA ASN A 117 34.77 23.05 3.02
C ASN A 117 34.79 23.89 1.72
N LEU A 118 33.70 23.85 0.93
CA LEU A 118 33.57 24.61 -0.31
C LEU A 118 33.23 26.10 -0.08
N VAL A 119 32.47 26.42 0.97
CA VAL A 119 32.07 27.80 1.31
C VAL A 119 33.30 28.69 1.63
N LYS A 120 34.42 28.12 2.03
CA LYS A 120 35.67 28.88 2.24
C LYS A 120 36.13 29.57 0.96
N ASP A 121 35.85 28.96 -0.21
CA ASP A 121 36.25 29.46 -1.51
C ASP A 121 35.13 30.30 -2.16
N ASP A 122 33.84 30.04 -1.83
CA ASP A 122 32.71 30.77 -2.38
C ASP A 122 31.55 30.92 -1.35
N PRO A 123 31.45 32.10 -0.67
CA PRO A 123 30.42 32.36 0.33
C PRO A 123 28.99 32.39 -0.18
N THR A 124 28.77 32.48 -1.51
CA THR A 124 27.41 32.53 -2.09
C THR A 124 26.70 31.18 -2.00
N LEU A 125 27.43 30.09 -1.79
CA LEU A 125 26.90 28.73 -1.64
C LEU A 125 26.03 28.55 -0.38
N ILE A 126 26.17 29.43 0.65
CA ILE A 126 25.41 29.34 1.89
C ILE A 126 23.90 29.43 1.62
N GLY A 127 23.46 30.32 0.73
CA GLY A 127 22.06 30.47 0.35
C GLY A 127 21.48 29.22 -0.34
N GLY A 128 22.30 28.52 -1.09
CA GLY A 128 21.93 27.28 -1.77
C GLY A 128 21.73 26.09 -0.83
N VAL A 129 22.46 26.05 0.30
CA VAL A 129 22.41 24.94 1.27
C VAL A 129 21.02 24.78 1.87
N ALA A 130 20.39 25.87 2.32
CA ALA A 130 19.06 25.84 2.91
C ALA A 130 18.01 25.34 1.91
N SER A 131 18.11 25.78 0.66
CA SER A 131 17.24 25.30 -0.44
C SER A 131 17.47 23.82 -0.73
N PHE A 132 18.71 23.39 -0.76
CA PHE A 132 19.08 21.99 -0.99
C PHE A 132 18.54 21.06 0.10
N MET A 133 18.66 21.45 1.38
CA MET A 133 18.05 20.71 2.51
C MET A 133 16.54 20.55 2.36
N ASN A 134 15.85 21.61 1.96
CA ASN A 134 14.42 21.57 1.68
C ASN A 134 14.09 20.56 0.55
N TYR A 135 14.90 20.56 -0.50
CA TYR A 135 14.70 19.60 -1.61
C TYR A 135 14.96 18.16 -1.19
N LEU A 136 15.96 17.90 -0.33
CA LEU A 136 16.19 16.55 0.23
C LEU A 136 14.97 16.05 1.00
N MET A 137 14.39 16.89 1.87
CA MET A 137 13.18 16.55 2.62
C MET A 137 11.97 16.32 1.70
N GLN A 138 11.80 17.15 0.66
CA GLN A 138 10.75 16.96 -0.32
C GLN A 138 10.92 15.66 -1.13
N ILE A 139 12.15 15.30 -1.52
CA ILE A 139 12.43 14.04 -2.22
C ILE A 139 12.07 12.85 -1.34
N MET A 140 12.47 12.88 -0.06
CA MET A 140 12.13 11.83 0.89
C MET A 140 10.61 11.67 1.06
N MET A 141 9.89 12.77 1.28
CA MET A 141 8.41 12.74 1.38
C MET A 141 7.75 12.23 0.11
N ALA A 142 8.26 12.63 -1.06
CA ALA A 142 7.74 12.15 -2.34
C ALA A 142 7.91 10.64 -2.51
N ILE A 143 9.02 10.06 -2.04
CA ILE A 143 9.26 8.61 -2.09
C ILE A 143 8.28 7.88 -1.16
N ILE A 144 8.08 8.38 0.06
CA ILE A 144 7.14 7.79 1.04
C ILE A 144 5.71 7.82 0.48
N ILE A 145 5.26 8.96 -0.01
CA ILE A 145 3.93 9.13 -0.60
C ILE A 145 3.78 8.26 -1.86
N GLY A 146 4.81 8.24 -2.72
CA GLY A 146 4.83 7.39 -3.92
C GLY A 146 4.69 5.91 -3.60
N GLY A 147 5.34 5.42 -2.55
CA GLY A 147 5.18 4.06 -2.05
C GLY A 147 3.75 3.75 -1.59
N MET A 148 3.12 4.67 -0.87
CA MET A 148 1.71 4.53 -0.47
C MET A 148 0.76 4.54 -1.68
N MET A 149 1.01 5.40 -2.66
CA MET A 149 0.19 5.48 -3.88
C MET A 149 0.32 4.23 -4.76
N MET A 150 1.44 3.52 -4.71
CA MET A 150 1.63 2.29 -5.48
C MET A 150 0.60 1.20 -5.11
N MET A 151 0.24 1.09 -3.82
CA MET A 151 -0.83 0.18 -3.38
C MET A 151 -2.21 0.61 -3.89
N MET A 152 -2.50 1.92 -3.92
CA MET A 152 -3.75 2.45 -4.47
C MET A 152 -3.83 2.23 -5.98
N THR A 153 -2.74 2.45 -6.70
CA THR A 153 -2.65 2.24 -8.15
C THR A 153 -2.91 0.78 -8.52
N SER A 154 -2.38 -0.17 -7.75
CA SER A 154 -2.64 -1.60 -7.97
C SER A 154 -4.13 -1.95 -7.84
N ARG A 155 -4.84 -1.38 -6.86
CA ARG A 155 -6.29 -1.55 -6.72
C ARG A 155 -7.06 -0.89 -7.87
N ALA A 156 -6.65 0.30 -8.28
CA ALA A 156 -7.25 1.01 -9.41
C ALA A 156 -7.10 0.21 -10.72
N ALA A 157 -5.94 -0.38 -10.97
CA ALA A 157 -5.69 -1.21 -12.15
C ALA A 157 -6.64 -2.43 -12.20
N VAL A 158 -6.87 -3.10 -11.06
CA VAL A 158 -7.84 -4.21 -10.98
C VAL A 158 -9.27 -3.73 -11.25
N SER A 159 -9.65 -2.57 -10.71
CA SER A 159 -10.97 -1.98 -10.93
C SER A 159 -11.18 -1.60 -12.40
N ILE A 160 -10.18 -0.99 -13.03
CA ILE A 160 -10.21 -0.65 -14.46
C ILE A 160 -10.38 -1.92 -15.31
N LYS A 161 -9.63 -3.00 -14.98
CA LYS A 161 -9.77 -4.29 -15.69
C LYS A 161 -11.20 -4.84 -15.60
N ARG A 162 -11.82 -4.82 -14.42
CA ARG A 162 -13.20 -5.28 -14.24
C ARG A 162 -14.22 -4.42 -14.99
N ILE A 163 -14.05 -3.08 -14.98
CA ILE A 163 -14.90 -2.17 -15.74
C ILE A 163 -14.79 -2.45 -17.23
N LYS A 164 -13.56 -2.63 -17.72
CA LYS A 164 -13.29 -2.94 -19.12
C LYS A 164 -13.95 -4.26 -19.54
N GLU A 165 -13.84 -5.30 -18.72
CA GLU A 165 -14.45 -6.61 -18.95
C GLU A 165 -15.97 -6.51 -19.08
N VAL A 166 -16.63 -5.71 -18.24
CA VAL A 166 -18.08 -5.48 -18.32
C VAL A 166 -18.43 -4.65 -19.58
N MET A 167 -17.63 -3.64 -19.91
CA MET A 167 -17.89 -2.78 -21.09
C MET A 167 -17.63 -3.51 -22.43
N GLU A 168 -16.73 -4.48 -22.45
CA GLU A 168 -16.42 -5.29 -23.62
C GLU A 168 -17.34 -6.53 -23.76
N THR A 169 -18.17 -6.81 -22.74
CA THR A 169 -19.14 -7.91 -22.82
C THR A 169 -20.28 -7.53 -23.73
N GLU A 170 -20.40 -8.23 -24.84
CA GLU A 170 -21.55 -8.06 -25.73
C GLU A 170 -22.82 -8.61 -25.07
N PRO A 171 -23.94 -7.88 -25.11
CA PRO A 171 -25.19 -8.37 -24.55
C PRO A 171 -25.69 -9.59 -25.32
N ASP A 172 -26.01 -10.67 -24.61
CA ASP A 172 -26.59 -11.90 -25.18
C ASP A 172 -27.93 -11.65 -25.92
N VAL A 173 -28.58 -10.55 -25.61
CA VAL A 173 -29.87 -10.18 -26.20
C VAL A 173 -29.63 -9.07 -27.22
N ILE A 174 -29.65 -9.44 -28.51
CA ILE A 174 -29.63 -8.49 -29.61
C ILE A 174 -31.06 -8.02 -29.85
N TYR A 175 -31.35 -6.76 -29.55
CA TYR A 175 -32.62 -6.15 -29.92
C TYR A 175 -32.69 -6.03 -31.46
N LYS A 176 -33.44 -6.94 -32.10
CA LYS A 176 -33.83 -6.72 -33.49
C LYS A 176 -34.70 -5.45 -33.56
N LYS A 177 -34.29 -4.45 -34.35
CA LYS A 177 -35.19 -3.36 -34.71
C LYS A 177 -36.36 -3.98 -35.48
N VAL A 178 -37.45 -4.22 -34.78
CA VAL A 178 -38.72 -4.57 -35.42
C VAL A 178 -39.23 -3.30 -36.06
N PRO A 179 -39.56 -3.27 -37.36
CA PRO A 179 -40.24 -2.12 -37.95
C PRO A 179 -41.52 -1.87 -37.15
N GLU A 180 -41.87 -0.59 -36.97
CA GLU A 180 -43.11 -0.17 -36.31
C GLU A 180 -44.30 -0.81 -37.04
N GLN A 181 -44.67 -2.00 -36.59
CA GLN A 181 -45.97 -2.58 -36.93
C GLN A 181 -46.94 -2.10 -35.86
N GLU A 182 -48.01 -1.46 -36.28
CA GLU A 182 -49.17 -1.19 -35.45
C GLU A 182 -49.57 -2.49 -34.72
N LEU A 183 -49.33 -2.52 -33.41
CA LEU A 183 -49.75 -3.64 -32.58
C LEU A 183 -51.27 -3.61 -32.44
N ILE A 184 -51.96 -4.24 -33.41
CA ILE A 184 -53.37 -4.59 -33.24
C ILE A 184 -53.40 -5.66 -32.14
N GLY A 185 -53.74 -5.18 -30.94
CA GLY A 185 -53.59 -5.95 -29.72
C GLY A 185 -54.48 -7.19 -29.65
N ASP A 186 -53.85 -8.36 -29.57
CA ASP A 186 -54.44 -9.48 -28.89
C ASP A 186 -53.48 -9.92 -27.76
N ARG A 187 -53.87 -9.62 -26.54
CA ARG A 187 -53.18 -10.10 -25.34
C ARG A 187 -53.43 -11.59 -25.19
N LYS A 188 -52.63 -12.44 -25.82
CA LYS A 188 -52.50 -13.82 -25.36
C LYS A 188 -51.48 -13.87 -24.24
N SER A 189 -51.96 -13.89 -23.00
CA SER A 189 -51.16 -14.32 -21.85
C SER A 189 -50.85 -15.82 -22.08
N VAL A 190 -49.58 -16.13 -22.36
CA VAL A 190 -49.07 -17.50 -22.29
C VAL A 190 -48.81 -17.75 -20.79
N VAL A 191 -49.61 -18.62 -20.18
CA VAL A 191 -49.38 -19.24 -18.88
C VAL A 191 -48.27 -20.25 -19.00
#